data_c7e9fe7b99f04446ea10a6be9a52bfd4
#
_entry.id   c7e9fe7b99f04446ea10a6be9a52bfd4
#
_cell.length_a   1.000
_cell.length_b   1.000
_cell.length_c   1.000
_cell.angle_alpha   90.00
_cell.angle_beta   90.00
_cell.angle_gamma   90.00
#
_symmetry.space_group_name_H-M   'P 1'
#
loop_
_entity.id
_entity.type
_entity.pdbx_description
1 polymer ?
#
loop_
_entity_poly.entity_id
_entity_poly.type
_entity_poly.pdbx_seq_one_letter_code
_entity_poly.pdbx_strand_id
1 'polypeptide(L)'
;MRTILTIAAGLALLSVAFAPSQTGPEDWENPAVLHAGTERPRADFVPFPDAASALRLGPKESPRYMSLNGTWKFHWSPSPAQRPLDFWKPAAEVGAWKDTAVPSNWMFQGYDYPIYVNIPYEFSRNPKPPFVPHDYNPVGSYRRTFMVPEGWAGMDVYLHFGAVKSFFYVWVNGEKVGFSKDSKTPAEWNITKQLKPGENVLAVEVYRWSDGSYLECQDFWRLSGIFRDVYLWSPPTV
;
A
#
# COMPACT_ATOMS: atom_id res chain seq x y z
N MET A 1 61.34 -35.83 16.80
CA MET A 1 60.52 -34.61 16.95
C MET A 1 59.29 -34.76 16.07
N ARG A 2 58.15 -35.01 16.67
CA ARG A 2 56.85 -35.06 15.94
C ARG A 2 56.09 -33.79 16.27
N THR A 3 55.83 -32.96 15.26
CA THR A 3 55.09 -31.74 15.38
C THR A 3 53.59 -32.06 15.27
N ILE A 4 52.82 -31.74 16.32
CA ILE A 4 51.37 -31.90 16.38
C ILE A 4 50.76 -30.59 15.88
N LEU A 5 50.02 -30.67 14.78
CA LEU A 5 49.27 -29.56 14.20
C LEU A 5 47.86 -29.55 14.83
N THR A 6 47.56 -28.55 15.65
CA THR A 6 46.26 -28.38 16.26
C THR A 6 45.38 -27.53 15.34
N ILE A 7 44.34 -28.12 14.77
CA ILE A 7 43.32 -27.42 13.98
C ILE A 7 42.25 -26.96 14.95
N ALA A 8 42.11 -25.64 15.15
CA ALA A 8 41.01 -25.04 15.87
C ALA A 8 39.83 -24.81 14.90
N ALA A 9 38.75 -25.59 15.08
CA ALA A 9 37.50 -25.38 14.36
C ALA A 9 36.70 -24.31 15.08
N GLY A 10 36.59 -23.12 14.46
CA GLY A 10 35.72 -22.06 14.94
C GLY A 10 34.26 -22.34 14.57
N LEU A 11 33.42 -22.59 15.56
CA LEU A 11 31.95 -22.67 15.41
C LEU A 11 31.41 -21.25 15.30
N ALA A 12 30.96 -20.83 14.11
CA ALA A 12 30.19 -19.60 13.91
C ALA A 12 28.75 -19.87 14.35
N LEU A 13 28.36 -19.33 15.49
CA LEU A 13 26.96 -19.28 15.94
C LEU A 13 26.22 -18.27 15.07
N LEU A 14 25.39 -18.73 14.12
CA LEU A 14 24.38 -17.93 13.45
C LEU A 14 23.29 -17.61 14.48
N SER A 15 23.29 -16.41 15.00
CA SER A 15 22.15 -15.87 15.76
C SER A 15 21.02 -15.58 14.80
N VAL A 16 20.02 -16.44 14.73
CA VAL A 16 18.73 -16.17 14.11
C VAL A 16 18.01 -15.16 15.01
N ALA A 17 18.02 -13.90 14.61
CA ALA A 17 17.20 -12.89 15.27
C ALA A 17 15.72 -13.20 14.93
N PHE A 18 14.98 -13.78 15.88
CA PHE A 18 13.53 -13.83 15.83
C PHE A 18 13.01 -12.41 15.94
N ALA A 19 12.34 -11.93 14.89
CA ALA A 19 11.51 -10.74 15.00
C ALA A 19 10.47 -10.97 16.10
N PRO A 20 10.18 -9.99 16.98
CA PRO A 20 9.16 -10.15 18.01
C PRO A 20 7.83 -10.51 17.34
N SER A 21 7.23 -11.63 17.73
CA SER A 21 5.87 -11.98 17.32
C SER A 21 4.94 -10.89 17.84
N GLN A 22 4.15 -10.29 16.96
CA GLN A 22 3.04 -9.43 17.38
C GLN A 22 2.13 -10.26 18.29
N THR A 23 1.93 -9.79 19.52
CA THR A 23 1.10 -10.48 20.54
C THR A 23 -0.39 -10.17 20.41
N GLY A 24 -0.82 -9.52 19.33
CA GLY A 24 -2.19 -9.11 19.02
C GLY A 24 -2.65 -9.56 17.63
N PRO A 25 -3.92 -9.36 17.31
CA PRO A 25 -4.41 -9.62 15.95
C PRO A 25 -3.67 -8.75 14.93
N GLU A 26 -3.53 -9.27 13.70
CA GLU A 26 -2.98 -8.51 12.58
C GLU A 26 -3.84 -7.26 12.32
N ASP A 27 -3.22 -6.17 11.84
CA ASP A 27 -3.95 -4.92 11.58
C ASP A 27 -5.16 -5.13 10.66
N TRP A 28 -5.05 -6.06 9.70
CA TRP A 28 -6.12 -6.41 8.75
C TRP A 28 -7.20 -7.34 9.32
N GLU A 29 -7.10 -7.73 10.60
CA GLU A 29 -8.09 -8.52 11.38
C GLU A 29 -8.46 -7.84 12.70
N ASN A 30 -8.09 -6.57 12.88
CA ASN A 30 -8.32 -5.82 14.11
C ASN A 30 -9.42 -4.75 13.92
N PRO A 31 -10.69 -5.05 14.24
CA PRO A 31 -11.81 -4.12 14.05
C PRO A 31 -11.76 -2.89 14.96
N ALA A 32 -10.88 -2.87 15.96
CA ALA A 32 -10.71 -1.70 16.82
C ALA A 32 -9.94 -0.57 16.16
N VAL A 33 -9.19 -0.86 15.06
CA VAL A 33 -8.37 0.13 14.36
C VAL A 33 -8.67 0.08 12.87
N LEU A 34 -9.28 1.13 12.34
CA LEU A 34 -9.68 1.21 10.93
C LEU A 34 -8.59 1.77 10.03
N HIS A 35 -7.72 2.62 10.58
CA HIS A 35 -6.63 3.28 9.86
C HIS A 35 -5.53 3.73 10.82
N ALA A 36 -4.34 4.00 10.30
CA ALA A 36 -3.23 4.58 11.05
C ALA A 36 -2.55 5.66 10.21
N GLY A 37 -2.20 6.76 10.85
CA GLY A 37 -1.47 7.87 10.25
C GLY A 37 -2.24 8.67 9.19
N THR A 38 -3.49 8.32 8.89
CA THR A 38 -4.29 9.04 7.89
C THR A 38 -4.73 10.40 8.40
N GLU A 39 -4.90 11.34 7.45
CA GLU A 39 -5.59 12.60 7.70
C GLU A 39 -7.08 12.35 8.01
N ARG A 40 -7.74 13.33 8.61
CA ARG A 40 -9.18 13.27 8.84
C ARG A 40 -9.93 13.26 7.51
N PRO A 41 -10.98 12.45 7.36
CA PRO A 41 -11.82 12.44 6.16
C PRO A 41 -12.37 13.85 5.87
N ARG A 42 -12.32 14.25 4.62
CA ARG A 42 -12.80 15.54 4.12
C ARG A 42 -13.36 15.39 2.72
N ALA A 43 -14.07 16.42 2.24
CA ALA A 43 -14.43 16.49 0.82
C ALA A 43 -13.18 16.64 -0.05
N ASP A 44 -13.17 15.97 -1.19
CA ASP A 44 -12.07 16.08 -2.15
C ASP A 44 -12.00 17.50 -2.72
N PHE A 45 -10.80 18.05 -2.77
CA PHE A 45 -10.50 19.29 -3.46
C PHE A 45 -9.04 19.28 -3.96
N VAL A 46 -8.79 20.09 -4.95
CA VAL A 46 -7.45 20.40 -5.44
C VAL A 46 -7.29 21.93 -5.44
N PRO A 47 -6.28 22.48 -4.78
CA PRO A 47 -6.07 23.92 -4.75
C PRO A 47 -5.57 24.45 -6.08
N PHE A 48 -5.94 25.70 -6.42
CA PHE A 48 -5.47 26.46 -7.56
C PHE A 48 -4.86 27.77 -7.09
N PRO A 49 -3.97 28.40 -7.88
CA PRO A 49 -3.34 29.65 -7.51
C PRO A 49 -4.32 30.83 -7.48
N ASP A 50 -5.40 30.76 -8.24
CA ASP A 50 -6.42 31.79 -8.34
C ASP A 50 -7.79 31.24 -8.77
N ALA A 51 -8.85 32.02 -8.54
CA ALA A 51 -10.21 31.66 -8.86
C ALA A 51 -10.46 31.46 -10.37
N ALA A 52 -9.82 32.24 -11.24
CA ALA A 52 -9.99 32.12 -12.68
C ALA A 52 -9.44 30.78 -13.19
N SER A 53 -8.29 30.35 -12.69
CA SER A 53 -7.74 29.02 -12.97
C SER A 53 -8.64 27.91 -12.46
N ALA A 54 -9.16 28.04 -11.24
CA ALA A 54 -10.05 27.03 -10.63
C ALA A 54 -11.38 26.87 -11.39
N LEU A 55 -11.89 27.93 -11.99
CA LEU A 55 -13.13 27.88 -12.79
C LEU A 55 -12.91 27.32 -14.21
N ARG A 56 -11.71 27.43 -14.74
CA ARG A 56 -11.40 27.06 -16.14
C ARG A 56 -10.77 25.69 -16.30
N LEU A 57 -9.94 25.28 -15.35
CA LEU A 57 -9.12 24.08 -15.42
C LEU A 57 -9.74 22.93 -14.63
N GLY A 58 -9.51 21.70 -15.07
CA GLY A 58 -9.86 20.53 -14.29
C GLY A 58 -8.85 20.26 -13.14
N PRO A 59 -9.23 19.50 -12.11
CA PRO A 59 -8.36 19.23 -10.95
C PRO A 59 -6.96 18.71 -11.32
N LYS A 60 -6.86 17.89 -12.36
CA LYS A 60 -5.58 17.30 -12.82
C LYS A 60 -4.65 18.31 -13.52
N GLU A 61 -5.14 19.47 -13.86
CA GLU A 61 -4.39 20.57 -14.51
C GLU A 61 -3.85 21.57 -13.48
N SER A 62 -4.16 21.38 -12.20
CA SER A 62 -3.62 22.22 -11.13
C SER A 62 -2.12 22.02 -10.98
N PRO A 63 -1.33 23.10 -10.81
CA PRO A 63 0.08 23.00 -10.47
C PRO A 63 0.31 22.43 -9.05
N ARG A 64 -0.78 22.24 -8.28
CA ARG A 64 -0.78 21.63 -6.95
C ARG A 64 -1.22 20.17 -6.95
N TYR A 65 -1.29 19.54 -8.11
CA TYR A 65 -1.65 18.15 -8.30
C TYR A 65 -0.57 17.42 -9.09
N MET A 66 -0.20 16.23 -8.66
CA MET A 66 0.71 15.35 -9.38
C MET A 66 0.16 13.92 -9.38
N SER A 67 -0.22 13.43 -10.56
CA SER A 67 -0.69 12.05 -10.70
C SER A 67 0.42 11.03 -10.45
N LEU A 68 0.10 10.01 -9.67
CA LEU A 68 0.89 8.80 -9.52
C LEU A 68 0.26 7.60 -10.25
N ASN A 69 -0.76 7.83 -11.07
CA ASN A 69 -1.33 6.81 -11.96
C ASN A 69 -0.31 6.37 -13.02
N GLY A 70 -0.54 5.21 -13.61
CA GLY A 70 0.26 4.66 -14.69
C GLY A 70 0.85 3.31 -14.34
N THR A 71 2.05 3.04 -14.79
CA THR A 71 2.72 1.74 -14.62
C THR A 71 3.45 1.67 -13.29
N TRP A 72 3.17 0.61 -12.51
CA TRP A 72 3.83 0.30 -11.25
C TRP A 72 4.47 -1.09 -11.32
N LYS A 73 5.55 -1.32 -10.60
CA LYS A 73 6.06 -2.66 -10.35
C LYS A 73 5.13 -3.39 -9.41
N PHE A 74 4.84 -4.67 -9.71
CA PHE A 74 3.83 -5.46 -9.03
C PHE A 74 4.28 -6.90 -8.82
N HIS A 75 4.04 -7.41 -7.61
CA HIS A 75 4.20 -8.80 -7.26
C HIS A 75 2.91 -9.30 -6.60
N TRP A 76 2.33 -10.37 -7.14
CA TRP A 76 1.17 -11.02 -6.57
C TRP A 76 1.59 -12.26 -5.78
N SER A 77 1.02 -12.44 -4.60
CA SER A 77 1.22 -13.61 -3.74
C SER A 77 -0.13 -14.20 -3.35
N PRO A 78 -0.28 -15.54 -3.28
CA PRO A 78 -1.57 -16.16 -2.97
C PRO A 78 -1.95 -16.03 -1.48
N SER A 79 -0.97 -15.73 -0.62
CA SER A 79 -1.21 -15.63 0.83
C SER A 79 -0.26 -14.64 1.50
N PRO A 80 -0.60 -14.13 2.68
CA PRO A 80 0.28 -13.25 3.47
C PRO A 80 1.65 -13.88 3.78
N ALA A 81 1.69 -15.20 4.00
CA ALA A 81 2.95 -15.91 4.30
C ALA A 81 3.94 -15.94 3.13
N GLN A 82 3.45 -15.81 1.90
CA GLN A 82 4.26 -15.90 0.66
C GLN A 82 4.60 -14.54 0.06
N ARG A 83 4.16 -13.44 0.70
CA ARG A 83 4.45 -12.10 0.20
C ARG A 83 5.94 -11.77 0.30
N PRO A 84 6.49 -10.93 -0.58
CA PRO A 84 7.86 -10.47 -0.44
C PRO A 84 8.01 -9.63 0.83
N LEU A 85 9.02 -9.95 1.62
CA LEU A 85 9.39 -9.20 2.81
C LEU A 85 10.35 -8.07 2.43
N ASP A 86 10.33 -6.98 3.18
CA ASP A 86 11.27 -5.87 3.05
C ASP A 86 11.26 -5.14 1.69
N PHE A 87 10.30 -5.42 0.81
CA PHE A 87 10.20 -4.82 -0.52
C PHE A 87 10.00 -3.30 -0.48
N TRP A 88 9.56 -2.76 0.63
CA TRP A 88 9.39 -1.32 0.87
C TRP A 88 10.71 -0.59 1.08
N LYS A 89 11.80 -1.29 1.40
CA LYS A 89 13.12 -0.68 1.58
C LYS A 89 13.62 -0.09 0.26
N PRO A 90 14.20 1.13 0.25
CA PRO A 90 14.68 1.75 -0.98
C PRO A 90 15.63 0.89 -1.78
N ALA A 91 16.50 0.12 -1.11
CA ALA A 91 17.48 -0.76 -1.75
C ALA A 91 16.90 -2.10 -2.25
N ALA A 92 15.59 -2.37 -2.05
CA ALA A 92 15.01 -3.64 -2.49
C ALA A 92 14.97 -3.74 -4.02
N GLU A 93 15.45 -4.87 -4.54
CA GLU A 93 15.49 -5.16 -5.97
C GLU A 93 14.12 -5.65 -6.46
N VAL A 94 13.42 -4.81 -7.18
CA VAL A 94 12.10 -5.14 -7.76
C VAL A 94 12.09 -5.10 -9.29
N GLY A 95 13.26 -5.01 -9.92
CA GLY A 95 13.39 -4.94 -11.38
C GLY A 95 12.75 -6.12 -12.12
N ALA A 96 12.81 -7.32 -11.53
CA ALA A 96 12.20 -8.53 -12.09
C ALA A 96 10.68 -8.61 -11.90
N TRP A 97 10.06 -7.72 -11.12
CA TRP A 97 8.63 -7.68 -10.93
C TRP A 97 7.90 -7.29 -12.21
N LYS A 98 6.68 -7.79 -12.37
CA LYS A 98 5.84 -7.43 -13.52
C LYS A 98 5.37 -5.99 -13.42
N ASP A 99 5.03 -5.42 -14.55
CA ASP A 99 4.37 -4.13 -14.63
C ASP A 99 2.85 -4.31 -14.52
N THR A 100 2.19 -3.41 -13.80
CA THR A 100 0.73 -3.37 -13.69
C THR A 100 0.24 -1.93 -13.82
N ALA A 101 -0.97 -1.77 -14.34
CA ALA A 101 -1.62 -0.47 -14.39
C ALA A 101 -2.19 -0.08 -13.01
N VAL A 102 -2.06 1.18 -12.64
CA VAL A 102 -2.74 1.82 -11.52
C VAL A 102 -3.39 3.10 -12.04
N PRO A 103 -4.70 3.32 -11.86
CA PRO A 103 -5.64 2.45 -11.16
C PRO A 103 -6.01 1.19 -11.94
N SER A 104 -6.16 0.07 -11.24
CA SER A 104 -6.73 -1.16 -11.77
C SER A 104 -7.04 -2.15 -10.65
N ASN A 105 -7.97 -3.08 -10.93
CA ASN A 105 -8.06 -4.31 -10.15
C ASN A 105 -7.10 -5.34 -10.77
N TRP A 106 -6.32 -6.03 -9.95
CA TRP A 106 -5.30 -6.97 -10.45
C TRP A 106 -5.89 -8.17 -11.20
N MET A 107 -7.18 -8.51 -10.97
CA MET A 107 -7.88 -9.54 -11.72
C MET A 107 -7.95 -9.23 -13.22
N PHE A 108 -8.06 -7.95 -13.58
CA PHE A 108 -8.05 -7.50 -14.99
C PHE A 108 -6.63 -7.42 -15.58
N GLN A 109 -5.61 -7.60 -14.74
CA GLN A 109 -4.20 -7.66 -15.14
C GLN A 109 -3.68 -9.12 -15.23
N GLY A 110 -4.58 -10.11 -15.14
CA GLY A 110 -4.25 -11.53 -15.26
C GLY A 110 -3.81 -12.20 -13.97
N TYR A 111 -4.05 -11.58 -12.80
CA TYR A 111 -3.76 -12.17 -11.50
C TYR A 111 -5.04 -12.54 -10.78
N ASP A 112 -5.05 -13.72 -10.12
CA ASP A 112 -6.21 -14.16 -9.37
C ASP A 112 -7.46 -14.32 -10.28
N TYR A 113 -8.65 -14.35 -9.72
CA TYR A 113 -9.90 -14.47 -10.48
C TYR A 113 -10.98 -13.53 -9.93
N PRO A 114 -11.81 -12.95 -10.81
CA PRO A 114 -12.95 -12.16 -10.39
C PRO A 114 -14.04 -13.09 -9.84
N ILE A 115 -14.70 -12.66 -8.76
CA ILE A 115 -15.84 -13.36 -8.17
C ILE A 115 -17.04 -12.42 -8.23
N TYR A 116 -18.15 -12.91 -8.74
CA TYR A 116 -19.45 -12.28 -8.57
C TYR A 116 -20.37 -13.23 -7.81
N VAL A 117 -20.80 -12.79 -6.65
CA VAL A 117 -21.78 -13.51 -5.83
C VAL A 117 -22.68 -12.54 -5.08
N ASN A 118 -23.93 -12.94 -4.88
CA ASN A 118 -24.89 -12.24 -4.05
C ASN A 118 -25.03 -12.87 -2.64
N ILE A 119 -24.12 -13.80 -2.33
CA ILE A 119 -24.03 -14.39 -1.00
C ILE A 119 -22.94 -13.73 -0.16
N PRO A 120 -23.06 -13.69 1.16
CA PRO A 120 -21.99 -13.19 2.01
C PRO A 120 -20.80 -14.17 2.05
N TYR A 121 -19.62 -13.58 2.22
CA TYR A 121 -18.38 -14.28 2.61
C TYR A 121 -17.92 -15.38 1.63
N GLU A 122 -17.68 -15.00 0.37
CA GLU A 122 -17.12 -15.86 -0.66
C GLU A 122 -15.80 -16.53 -0.27
N PHE A 123 -15.10 -15.96 0.71
CA PHE A 123 -13.82 -16.45 1.20
C PHE A 123 -13.94 -17.52 2.31
N SER A 124 -15.12 -17.74 2.88
CA SER A 124 -15.30 -18.72 3.97
C SER A 124 -16.69 -19.31 4.02
N ARG A 125 -16.77 -20.66 4.08
CA ARG A 125 -18.02 -21.39 4.34
C ARG A 125 -18.39 -21.43 5.83
N ASN A 126 -17.43 -21.13 6.72
CA ASN A 126 -17.61 -21.05 8.15
C ASN A 126 -16.95 -19.77 8.68
N PRO A 127 -17.59 -18.63 8.46
CA PRO A 127 -17.00 -17.33 8.79
C PRO A 127 -16.83 -17.16 10.30
N LYS A 128 -15.70 -16.60 10.70
CA LYS A 128 -15.35 -16.30 12.10
C LYS A 128 -14.86 -14.87 12.23
N PRO A 129 -15.75 -13.86 12.13
CA PRO A 129 -15.32 -12.48 12.26
C PRO A 129 -14.54 -12.24 13.56
N PRO A 130 -13.46 -11.45 13.56
CA PRO A 130 -12.95 -10.64 12.43
C PRO A 130 -11.95 -11.37 11.53
N PHE A 131 -11.70 -12.66 11.74
CA PHE A 131 -10.64 -13.42 11.08
C PHE A 131 -11.02 -13.78 9.64
N VAL A 132 -10.05 -13.63 8.73
CA VAL A 132 -10.14 -14.04 7.31
C VAL A 132 -9.14 -15.18 7.04
N PRO A 133 -9.24 -15.91 5.91
CA PRO A 133 -8.30 -16.98 5.59
C PRO A 133 -6.85 -16.48 5.51
N HIS A 134 -5.91 -17.24 6.03
CA HIS A 134 -4.48 -16.97 5.91
C HIS A 134 -3.78 -17.85 4.87
N ASP A 135 -4.36 -18.99 4.54
CA ASP A 135 -3.88 -19.93 3.54
C ASP A 135 -4.09 -19.43 2.11
N TYR A 136 -5.22 -18.74 1.89
CA TYR A 136 -5.51 -18.06 0.65
C TYR A 136 -6.15 -16.69 0.94
N ASN A 137 -5.31 -15.69 1.05
CA ASN A 137 -5.68 -14.27 1.12
C ASN A 137 -4.67 -13.50 0.25
N PRO A 138 -4.91 -13.39 -1.05
CA PRO A 138 -3.96 -12.78 -1.96
C PRO A 138 -3.48 -11.41 -1.55
N VAL A 139 -2.17 -11.20 -1.73
CA VAL A 139 -1.50 -9.94 -1.42
C VAL A 139 -0.86 -9.39 -2.69
N GLY A 140 -1.20 -8.15 -3.03
CA GLY A 140 -0.57 -7.38 -4.08
C GLY A 140 0.47 -6.44 -3.48
N SER A 141 1.75 -6.64 -3.81
CA SER A 141 2.84 -5.74 -3.44
C SER A 141 3.15 -4.83 -4.62
N TYR A 142 3.04 -3.53 -4.42
CA TYR A 142 3.22 -2.51 -5.46
C TYR A 142 4.42 -1.63 -5.12
N ARG A 143 5.14 -1.19 -6.15
CA ARG A 143 6.24 -0.25 -5.98
C ARG A 143 6.31 0.72 -7.15
N ARG A 144 6.58 1.99 -6.84
CA ARG A 144 6.80 3.07 -7.79
C ARG A 144 7.81 4.06 -7.27
N THR A 145 8.58 4.69 -8.17
CA THR A 145 9.37 5.88 -7.86
C THR A 145 8.67 7.15 -8.35
N PHE A 146 8.97 8.28 -7.70
CA PHE A 146 8.44 9.59 -8.07
C PHE A 146 9.37 10.70 -7.61
N MET A 147 9.26 11.86 -8.26
CA MET A 147 9.92 13.09 -7.84
C MET A 147 8.85 14.14 -7.54
N VAL A 148 8.99 14.81 -6.40
CA VAL A 148 8.09 15.92 -6.04
C VAL A 148 8.45 17.13 -6.91
N PRO A 149 7.45 17.87 -7.46
CA PRO A 149 7.70 19.07 -8.23
C PRO A 149 8.55 20.11 -7.44
N GLU A 150 9.55 20.70 -8.09
CA GLU A 150 10.42 21.71 -7.45
C GLU A 150 9.64 22.88 -6.84
N GLY A 151 8.54 23.28 -7.47
CA GLY A 151 7.65 24.34 -6.99
C GLY A 151 6.92 24.02 -5.67
N TRP A 152 7.11 22.82 -5.10
CA TRP A 152 6.53 22.42 -3.81
C TRP A 152 7.58 22.40 -2.68
N ALA A 153 8.78 22.94 -2.92
CA ALA A 153 9.84 23.01 -1.92
C ALA A 153 9.37 23.77 -0.67
N GLY A 154 9.51 23.14 0.51
CA GLY A 154 9.09 23.72 1.79
C GLY A 154 7.58 23.70 2.06
N MET A 155 6.80 23.05 1.19
CA MET A 155 5.35 22.89 1.38
C MET A 155 5.02 21.51 1.94
N ASP A 156 3.85 21.40 2.57
CA ASP A 156 3.28 20.11 2.89
C ASP A 156 2.89 19.34 1.62
N VAL A 157 3.14 18.03 1.63
CA VAL A 157 2.80 17.14 0.53
C VAL A 157 1.93 16.00 1.06
N TYR A 158 0.78 15.83 0.45
CA TYR A 158 -0.18 14.82 0.80
C TYR A 158 -0.24 13.74 -0.27
N LEU A 159 -0.21 12.48 0.16
CA LEU A 159 -0.41 11.30 -0.69
C LEU A 159 -1.85 10.83 -0.55
N HIS A 160 -2.57 10.80 -1.66
CA HIS A 160 -3.97 10.46 -1.73
C HIS A 160 -4.21 9.17 -2.52
N PHE A 161 -4.95 8.26 -1.94
CA PHE A 161 -5.51 7.08 -2.61
C PHE A 161 -7.03 7.23 -2.67
N GLY A 162 -7.60 7.29 -3.86
CA GLY A 162 -9.04 7.46 -4.04
C GLY A 162 -9.87 6.24 -3.62
N ALA A 163 -9.33 5.03 -3.76
CA ALA A 163 -9.87 3.80 -3.19
C ALA A 163 -8.92 2.62 -3.40
N VAL A 164 -8.82 1.76 -2.38
CA VAL A 164 -8.04 0.50 -2.41
C VAL A 164 -8.82 -0.57 -1.69
N LYS A 165 -8.98 -1.76 -2.30
CA LYS A 165 -9.74 -2.86 -1.68
C LYS A 165 -8.79 -4.02 -1.34
N SER A 166 -8.84 -4.58 -0.10
CA SER A 166 -9.74 -4.27 1.03
C SER A 166 -8.98 -3.54 2.16
N PHE A 167 -7.75 -3.90 2.39
CA PHE A 167 -6.83 -3.35 3.38
C PHE A 167 -5.49 -3.07 2.70
N PHE A 168 -4.78 -2.01 3.09
CA PHE A 168 -3.45 -1.75 2.56
C PHE A 168 -2.53 -1.01 3.52
N TYR A 169 -1.26 -1.38 3.48
CA TYR A 169 -0.15 -0.65 4.09
C TYR A 169 0.52 0.27 3.08
N VAL A 170 1.07 1.38 3.57
CA VAL A 170 1.81 2.37 2.77
C VAL A 170 3.16 2.67 3.41
N TRP A 171 4.22 2.70 2.58
CA TRP A 171 5.57 3.14 2.96
C TRP A 171 6.08 4.18 1.96
N VAL A 172 6.78 5.18 2.49
CA VAL A 172 7.53 6.16 1.69
C VAL A 172 8.99 6.11 2.11
N ASN A 173 9.89 5.90 1.15
CA ASN A 173 11.33 5.78 1.38
C ASN A 173 11.75 4.76 2.47
N GLY A 174 10.96 3.69 2.61
CA GLY A 174 11.20 2.63 3.59
C GLY A 174 10.54 2.84 4.94
N GLU A 175 10.00 4.02 5.22
CA GLU A 175 9.25 4.32 6.43
C GLU A 175 7.76 4.00 6.25
N LYS A 176 7.17 3.24 7.18
CA LYS A 176 5.73 2.95 7.19
C LYS A 176 4.98 4.21 7.59
N VAL A 177 4.17 4.76 6.68
CA VAL A 177 3.36 5.94 6.96
C VAL A 177 1.99 5.59 7.53
N GLY A 178 1.52 4.36 7.30
CA GLY A 178 0.29 3.88 7.91
C GLY A 178 -0.42 2.79 7.13
N PHE A 179 -1.71 2.65 7.41
CA PHE A 179 -2.63 1.74 6.71
C PHE A 179 -4.05 2.30 6.69
N SER A 180 -4.89 1.73 5.82
CA SER A 180 -6.32 2.02 5.80
C SER A 180 -7.12 0.79 5.41
N LYS A 181 -8.37 0.75 5.90
CA LYS A 181 -9.48 -0.11 5.49
C LYS A 181 -10.57 0.76 4.88
N ASP A 182 -11.75 0.23 4.59
CA ASP A 182 -12.85 0.93 3.93
C ASP A 182 -12.56 1.14 2.43
N SER A 183 -12.83 0.08 1.68
CA SER A 183 -12.44 -0.06 0.28
C SER A 183 -12.97 1.01 -0.67
N LYS A 184 -13.99 1.77 -0.29
CA LYS A 184 -14.69 2.69 -1.20
C LYS A 184 -14.43 4.16 -0.90
N THR A 185 -13.84 4.47 0.25
CA THR A 185 -13.50 5.83 0.65
C THR A 185 -12.03 6.15 0.41
N PRO A 186 -11.71 7.43 0.23
CA PRO A 186 -10.33 7.87 0.10
C PRO A 186 -9.54 7.70 1.40
N ALA A 187 -8.22 7.49 1.26
CA ALA A 187 -7.27 7.56 2.35
C ALA A 187 -6.11 8.49 1.97
N GLU A 188 -5.72 9.34 2.91
CA GLU A 188 -4.73 10.37 2.68
C GLU A 188 -3.73 10.46 3.83
N TRP A 189 -2.46 10.74 3.53
CA TRP A 189 -1.37 10.91 4.48
C TRP A 189 -0.55 12.15 4.15
N ASN A 190 -0.20 12.95 5.16
CA ASN A 190 0.87 13.93 5.04
C ASN A 190 2.21 13.19 5.06
N ILE A 191 2.89 13.18 3.93
CA ILE A 191 4.16 12.47 3.74
C ILE A 191 5.38 13.40 3.72
N THR A 192 5.20 14.66 4.06
CA THR A 192 6.24 15.71 3.97
C THR A 192 7.54 15.31 4.65
N LYS A 193 7.43 14.68 5.82
CA LYS A 193 8.59 14.27 6.64
C LYS A 193 9.37 13.09 6.07
N GLN A 194 8.72 12.25 5.26
CA GLN A 194 9.32 11.08 4.63
C GLN A 194 9.98 11.39 3.29
N LEU A 195 9.72 12.58 2.73
CA LEU A 195 10.27 12.97 1.45
C LEU A 195 11.76 13.36 1.55
N LYS A 196 12.49 13.09 0.48
CA LYS A 196 13.88 13.51 0.29
C LYS A 196 14.03 14.23 -1.06
N PRO A 197 15.07 15.05 -1.24
CA PRO A 197 15.40 15.60 -2.54
C PRO A 197 15.64 14.51 -3.58
N GLY A 198 15.17 14.73 -4.81
CA GLY A 198 15.31 13.80 -5.91
C GLY A 198 14.26 12.69 -5.90
N GLU A 199 14.69 11.48 -6.25
CA GLU A 199 13.78 10.34 -6.38
C GLU A 199 13.35 9.77 -5.04
N ASN A 200 12.04 9.58 -4.87
CA ASN A 200 11.39 8.97 -3.74
C ASN A 200 10.78 7.63 -4.13
N VAL A 201 10.66 6.72 -3.17
CA VAL A 201 10.08 5.39 -3.35
C VAL A 201 8.76 5.30 -2.61
N LEU A 202 7.70 4.95 -3.31
CA LEU A 202 6.40 4.57 -2.75
C LEU A 202 6.23 3.06 -2.85
N ALA A 203 5.91 2.42 -1.74
CA ALA A 203 5.57 1.01 -1.66
C ALA A 203 4.19 0.84 -1.01
N VAL A 204 3.39 -0.09 -1.55
CA VAL A 204 2.04 -0.37 -1.08
C VAL A 204 1.83 -1.88 -1.04
N GLU A 205 1.23 -2.38 0.02
CA GLU A 205 0.88 -3.79 0.17
C GLU A 205 -0.63 -3.91 0.41
N VAL A 206 -1.33 -4.55 -0.53
CA VAL A 206 -2.80 -4.63 -0.55
C VAL A 206 -3.22 -6.07 -0.29
N TYR A 207 -4.11 -6.26 0.68
CA TYR A 207 -4.71 -7.56 1.02
C TYR A 207 -6.09 -7.69 0.39
N ARG A 208 -6.38 -8.87 -0.19
CA ARG A 208 -7.68 -9.12 -0.82
C ARG A 208 -8.82 -9.07 0.17
N TRP A 209 -8.63 -9.68 1.34
CA TRP A 209 -9.61 -9.71 2.41
C TRP A 209 -9.04 -9.19 3.73
N SER A 210 -9.92 -8.57 4.50
CA SER A 210 -9.69 -8.08 5.85
C SER A 210 -10.95 -8.23 6.67
N ASP A 211 -10.92 -7.86 7.93
CA ASP A 211 -12.12 -7.75 8.76
C ASP A 211 -13.22 -6.87 8.15
N GLY A 212 -12.82 -5.79 7.42
CA GLY A 212 -13.73 -4.94 6.65
C GLY A 212 -14.50 -5.70 5.58
N SER A 213 -13.97 -6.80 5.05
CA SER A 213 -14.65 -7.61 4.04
C SER A 213 -15.97 -8.21 4.55
N TYR A 214 -16.12 -8.42 5.86
CA TYR A 214 -17.38 -8.86 6.47
C TYR A 214 -18.50 -7.82 6.34
N LEU A 215 -18.16 -6.53 6.27
CA LEU A 215 -19.11 -5.43 6.12
C LEU A 215 -19.33 -5.02 4.67
N GLU A 216 -18.42 -5.42 3.77
CA GLU A 216 -18.40 -5.01 2.36
C GLU A 216 -18.93 -6.09 1.40
N CYS A 217 -19.56 -7.12 1.92
CA CYS A 217 -20.14 -8.23 1.14
C CYS A 217 -21.54 -7.93 0.63
N GLN A 218 -21.66 -6.94 -0.30
CA GLN A 218 -22.90 -6.64 -1.02
C GLN A 218 -23.00 -7.46 -2.30
N ASP A 219 -24.14 -7.35 -3.00
CA ASP A 219 -24.39 -7.98 -4.30
C ASP A 219 -23.63 -7.24 -5.42
N PHE A 220 -22.34 -7.55 -5.57
CA PHE A 220 -21.47 -7.01 -6.61
C PHE A 220 -20.14 -7.80 -6.75
N TRP A 221 -19.33 -7.42 -7.72
CA TRP A 221 -18.04 -8.03 -7.97
C TRP A 221 -17.06 -7.89 -6.80
N ARG A 222 -16.37 -9.00 -6.47
CA ARG A 222 -15.29 -9.08 -5.48
C ARG A 222 -13.94 -8.89 -6.16
N LEU A 223 -13.59 -7.65 -6.40
CA LEU A 223 -12.33 -7.26 -7.05
C LEU A 223 -11.42 -6.57 -6.02
N SER A 224 -10.11 -6.67 -6.22
CA SER A 224 -9.13 -6.06 -5.31
C SER A 224 -8.01 -5.37 -6.08
N GLY A 225 -7.34 -4.44 -5.42
CA GLY A 225 -6.27 -3.63 -5.98
C GLY A 225 -6.45 -2.15 -5.70
N ILE A 226 -5.59 -1.34 -6.26
CA ILE A 226 -5.65 0.13 -6.24
C ILE A 226 -6.53 0.55 -7.44
N PHE A 227 -7.82 0.75 -7.24
CA PHE A 227 -8.77 0.85 -8.36
C PHE A 227 -9.30 2.26 -8.63
N ARG A 228 -8.84 3.27 -7.86
CA ARG A 228 -9.04 4.69 -8.15
C ARG A 228 -7.71 5.43 -8.19
N ASP A 229 -7.78 6.70 -8.60
CA ASP A 229 -6.60 7.57 -8.77
C ASP A 229 -5.71 7.59 -7.53
N VAL A 230 -4.41 7.60 -7.75
CA VAL A 230 -3.37 7.89 -6.75
C VAL A 230 -2.67 9.16 -7.18
N TYR A 231 -2.53 10.09 -6.25
CA TYR A 231 -1.88 11.36 -6.56
C TYR A 231 -1.24 12.01 -5.33
N LEU A 232 -0.33 12.92 -5.59
CA LEU A 232 0.14 13.89 -4.62
C LEU A 232 -0.57 15.22 -4.84
N TRP A 233 -0.77 15.94 -3.75
CA TRP A 233 -1.18 17.33 -3.81
C TRP A 233 -0.48 18.13 -2.71
N SER A 234 -0.43 19.45 -2.90
CA SER A 234 0.23 20.36 -1.94
C SER A 234 -0.65 21.59 -1.75
N PRO A 235 -0.99 21.96 -0.49
CA PRO A 235 -1.70 23.20 -0.22
C PRO A 235 -0.81 24.42 -0.55
N PRO A 236 -1.40 25.59 -0.82
CA PRO A 236 -0.63 26.82 -0.87
C PRO A 236 -0.06 27.13 0.51
N THR A 237 1.12 27.74 0.55
CA THR A 237 1.68 28.30 1.78
C THR A 237 0.79 29.48 2.21
N VAL A 238 0.27 29.45 3.42
CA VAL A 238 -0.54 30.53 4.01
C VAL A 238 0.38 31.48 4.77
#